data_bea3b7f555f9604c81f492b77bf076dd
#
_entry.id   bea3b7f555f9604c81f492b77bf076dd
#
_cell.length_a   1.000
_cell.length_b   1.000
_cell.length_c   1.000
_cell.angle_alpha   90.00
_cell.angle_beta   90.00
_cell.angle_gamma   90.00
#
_symmetry.space_group_name_H-M   'P 1'
#
loop_
_entity.id
_entity.type
_entity.pdbx_description
1 polymer ?
#
loop_
_entity_poly.entity_id
_entity_poly.type
_entity_poly.pdbx_seq_one_letter_code
_entity_poly.pdbx_strand_id
1 'polypeptide(L)'
;VEVILLSRNTSDTGLRIRNSIEDHNLNISRAAFCGGESPHRYVKDFGVHLFLSSSIEDVKLAIESNVAAATIIPRSAENNKKSKSDLLKIAFDGDAVIFSDDSEKIYHEQGLEAFIENEANAETNLKEGPFKSFLVELNKIQNDFEINECPIRTALVTARSAPSDKRVIKTLRDWGVRIDESLFLGGMSKSKFLDSFDADIFFDDQKKHIMGAIDNTTSGHVPYGIKNE
;
A
#
# COMPACT_ATOMS: atom_id res chain seq x y z
N VAL A 1 -7.50 -8.66 12.76
CA VAL A 1 -6.30 -8.76 11.90
C VAL A 1 -5.40 -9.84 12.46
N GLU A 2 -4.81 -10.67 11.60
CA GLU A 2 -3.81 -11.66 11.96
C GLU A 2 -2.52 -11.38 11.22
N VAL A 3 -1.39 -11.53 11.90
CA VAL A 3 -0.06 -11.45 11.29
C VAL A 3 0.51 -12.86 11.13
N ILE A 4 0.96 -13.20 9.93
CA ILE A 4 1.54 -14.48 9.57
C ILE A 4 2.97 -14.27 9.10
N LEU A 5 3.91 -15.05 9.63
CA LEU A 5 5.31 -14.97 9.25
C LEU A 5 5.58 -15.90 8.06
N LEU A 6 5.98 -15.34 6.92
CA LEU A 6 6.44 -16.07 5.75
C LEU A 6 7.92 -15.78 5.52
N SER A 7 8.78 -16.78 5.59
CA SER A 7 10.24 -16.59 5.64
C SER A 7 10.99 -17.57 4.76
N ARG A 8 12.03 -17.08 4.06
CA ARG A 8 13.00 -17.92 3.35
C ARG A 8 13.95 -18.68 4.27
N ASN A 9 13.95 -18.41 5.58
CA ASN A 9 14.80 -19.11 6.54
C ASN A 9 14.52 -20.62 6.57
N THR A 10 15.51 -21.39 7.05
CA THR A 10 15.31 -22.81 7.37
C THR A 10 14.52 -22.97 8.68
N SER A 11 14.01 -24.17 8.94
CA SER A 11 13.33 -24.48 10.19
C SER A 11 14.24 -24.28 11.44
N ASP A 12 15.52 -24.57 11.32
CA ASP A 12 16.48 -24.37 12.41
C ASP A 12 16.63 -22.89 12.76
N THR A 13 16.77 -22.02 11.74
CA THR A 13 16.78 -20.56 11.94
C THR A 13 15.43 -20.05 12.45
N GLY A 14 14.35 -20.75 12.12
CA GLY A 14 12.99 -20.48 12.59
C GLY A 14 12.87 -20.47 14.11
N LEU A 15 13.62 -21.31 14.83
CA LEU A 15 13.63 -21.32 16.30
C LEU A 15 14.08 -19.96 16.87
N ARG A 16 15.15 -19.37 16.30
CA ARG A 16 15.61 -18.03 16.70
C ARG A 16 14.54 -16.96 16.48
N ILE A 17 13.81 -17.05 15.35
CA ILE A 17 12.73 -16.12 15.05
C ILE A 17 11.57 -16.30 16.05
N ARG A 18 11.23 -17.54 16.41
CA ARG A 18 10.22 -17.81 17.43
C ARG A 18 10.59 -17.21 18.79
N ASN A 19 11.85 -17.36 19.22
CA ASN A 19 12.32 -16.74 20.45
C ASN A 19 12.18 -15.21 20.40
N SER A 20 12.52 -14.58 19.26
CA SER A 20 12.34 -13.13 19.09
C SER A 20 10.86 -12.70 19.13
N ILE A 21 9.94 -13.49 18.57
CA ILE A 21 8.50 -13.25 18.65
C ILE A 21 8.05 -13.27 20.12
N GLU A 22 8.54 -14.23 20.91
CA GLU A 22 8.24 -14.36 22.34
C GLU A 22 8.84 -13.20 23.14
N ASP A 23 10.13 -12.88 22.93
CA ASP A 23 10.85 -11.80 23.62
C ASP A 23 10.18 -10.43 23.42
N HIS A 24 9.62 -10.22 22.23
CA HIS A 24 8.91 -8.97 21.89
C HIS A 24 7.39 -9.02 22.12
N ASN A 25 6.87 -10.11 22.70
CA ASN A 25 5.43 -10.32 22.94
C ASN A 25 4.58 -10.09 21.66
N LEU A 26 5.04 -10.55 20.50
CA LEU A 26 4.31 -10.42 19.25
C LEU A 26 3.27 -11.53 19.11
N ASN A 27 2.04 -11.17 18.75
CA ASN A 27 0.97 -12.14 18.52
C ASN A 27 1.07 -12.73 17.09
N ILE A 28 2.11 -13.58 16.86
CA ILE A 28 2.35 -14.26 15.58
C ILE A 28 2.38 -15.77 15.85
N SER A 29 1.25 -16.43 15.63
CA SER A 29 1.10 -17.87 15.88
C SER A 29 1.45 -18.72 14.67
N ARG A 30 1.10 -18.28 13.45
CA ARG A 30 1.32 -19.01 12.21
C ARG A 30 2.58 -18.56 11.50
N ALA A 31 3.34 -19.52 10.96
CA ALA A 31 4.55 -19.23 10.19
C ALA A 31 4.83 -20.32 9.14
N ALA A 32 5.51 -19.94 8.06
CA ALA A 32 6.16 -20.85 7.12
C ALA A 32 7.66 -20.51 7.00
N PHE A 33 8.51 -21.52 7.12
CA PHE A 33 9.96 -21.45 6.90
C PHE A 33 10.30 -22.25 5.64
N CYS A 34 10.76 -21.59 4.59
CA CYS A 34 10.79 -22.14 3.23
C CYS A 34 12.17 -22.65 2.78
N GLY A 35 13.20 -22.65 3.69
CA GLY A 35 14.50 -23.25 3.41
C GLY A 35 15.25 -22.64 2.21
N GLY A 36 15.15 -21.34 1.99
CA GLY A 36 15.76 -20.61 0.87
C GLY A 36 14.79 -20.29 -0.27
N GLU A 37 13.69 -21.06 -0.39
CA GLU A 37 12.68 -20.84 -1.42
C GLU A 37 11.83 -19.61 -1.14
N SER A 38 11.22 -19.03 -2.21
CA SER A 38 10.29 -17.93 -2.08
C SER A 38 9.01 -18.36 -1.34
N PRO A 39 8.56 -17.62 -0.33
CA PRO A 39 7.35 -17.94 0.41
C PRO A 39 6.07 -17.53 -0.34
N HIS A 40 6.15 -16.83 -1.49
CA HIS A 40 4.99 -16.31 -2.22
C HIS A 40 3.94 -17.38 -2.54
N ARG A 41 4.36 -18.62 -2.77
CA ARG A 41 3.47 -19.76 -3.08
C ARG A 41 2.44 -20.05 -2.00
N TYR A 42 2.69 -19.61 -0.77
CA TYR A 42 1.79 -19.83 0.38
C TYR A 42 0.89 -18.63 0.69
N VAL A 43 1.04 -17.49 0.02
CA VAL A 43 0.24 -16.29 0.33
C VAL A 43 -1.25 -16.52 0.14
N LYS A 44 -1.65 -17.28 -0.90
CA LYS A 44 -3.06 -17.64 -1.13
C LYS A 44 -3.58 -18.65 -0.13
N ASP A 45 -2.80 -19.68 0.18
CA ASP A 45 -3.20 -20.75 1.10
C ASP A 45 -3.42 -20.22 2.53
N PHE A 46 -2.64 -19.20 2.93
CA PHE A 46 -2.84 -18.50 4.20
C PHE A 46 -3.92 -17.42 4.16
N GLY A 47 -4.52 -17.15 3.01
CA GLY A 47 -5.51 -16.08 2.85
C GLY A 47 -4.92 -14.69 3.11
N VAL A 48 -3.69 -14.44 2.66
CA VAL A 48 -3.00 -13.15 2.86
C VAL A 48 -3.65 -12.07 2.00
N HIS A 49 -4.04 -10.96 2.63
CA HIS A 49 -4.57 -9.78 1.93
C HIS A 49 -3.51 -8.71 1.67
N LEU A 50 -2.44 -8.69 2.48
CA LEU A 50 -1.29 -7.81 2.30
C LEU A 50 0.00 -8.56 2.61
N PHE A 51 0.93 -8.62 1.65
CA PHE A 51 2.25 -9.23 1.81
C PHE A 51 3.34 -8.16 1.84
N LEU A 52 4.11 -8.12 2.91
CA LEU A 52 5.20 -7.17 3.10
C LEU A 52 6.53 -7.91 3.21
N SER A 53 7.50 -7.53 2.38
CA SER A 53 8.82 -8.18 2.34
C SER A 53 9.94 -7.17 2.05
N SER A 54 11.17 -7.50 2.40
CA SER A 54 12.36 -6.79 1.92
C SER A 54 12.85 -7.29 0.55
N SER A 55 12.33 -8.43 0.05
CA SER A 55 12.66 -9.01 -1.26
C SER A 55 11.69 -8.51 -2.32
N ILE A 56 12.19 -7.72 -3.27
CA ILE A 56 11.39 -7.20 -4.38
C ILE A 56 10.87 -8.33 -5.28
N GLU A 57 11.64 -9.42 -5.43
CA GLU A 57 11.25 -10.59 -6.23
C GLU A 57 10.03 -11.28 -5.61
N ASP A 58 10.02 -11.49 -4.29
CA ASP A 58 8.88 -12.10 -3.61
C ASP A 58 7.64 -11.21 -3.68
N VAL A 59 7.82 -9.89 -3.61
CA VAL A 59 6.74 -8.92 -3.75
C VAL A 59 6.15 -8.94 -5.15
N LYS A 60 6.97 -8.95 -6.21
CA LYS A 60 6.48 -9.07 -7.60
C LYS A 60 5.66 -10.35 -7.78
N LEU A 61 6.16 -11.49 -7.33
CA LEU A 61 5.44 -12.78 -7.42
C LEU A 61 4.11 -12.77 -6.64
N ALA A 62 4.05 -12.07 -5.50
CA ALA A 62 2.80 -11.92 -4.75
C ALA A 62 1.78 -11.07 -5.52
N ILE A 63 2.21 -9.95 -6.14
CA ILE A 63 1.35 -9.09 -6.98
C ILE A 63 0.84 -9.88 -8.20
N GLU A 64 1.69 -10.63 -8.89
CA GLU A 64 1.30 -11.52 -10.00
C GLU A 64 0.27 -12.58 -9.57
N SER A 65 0.31 -12.93 -8.29
CA SER A 65 -0.68 -13.82 -7.67
C SER A 65 -1.96 -13.13 -7.24
N ASN A 66 -2.16 -11.85 -7.58
CA ASN A 66 -3.28 -10.98 -7.17
C ASN A 66 -3.38 -10.78 -5.65
N VAL A 67 -2.25 -10.71 -4.96
CA VAL A 67 -2.17 -10.32 -3.54
C VAL A 67 -1.51 -8.95 -3.47
N ALA A 68 -2.11 -8.01 -2.75
CA ALA A 68 -1.48 -6.71 -2.51
C ALA A 68 -0.13 -6.92 -1.80
N ALA A 69 0.93 -6.33 -2.36
CA ALA A 69 2.26 -6.52 -1.79
C ALA A 69 3.15 -5.30 -1.98
N ALA A 70 4.09 -5.11 -1.03
CA ALA A 70 5.05 -4.02 -1.11
C ALA A 70 6.40 -4.41 -0.52
N THR A 71 7.46 -3.84 -1.11
CA THR A 71 8.82 -3.91 -0.56
C THR A 71 8.96 -2.86 0.53
N ILE A 72 9.16 -3.26 1.78
CA ILE A 72 9.21 -2.36 2.92
C ILE A 72 10.58 -1.70 3.03
N ILE A 73 10.54 -0.39 3.12
CA ILE A 73 11.69 0.46 3.43
C ILE A 73 11.36 1.17 4.75
N PRO A 74 11.99 0.75 5.87
CA PRO A 74 11.75 1.36 7.18
C PRO A 74 12.14 2.84 7.15
N ARG A 75 11.41 3.65 7.91
CA ARG A 75 11.83 5.04 8.13
C ARG A 75 13.19 5.13 8.81
N SER A 76 13.86 6.28 8.67
CA SER A 76 15.16 6.53 9.32
C SER A 76 15.06 6.39 10.85
N ALA A 77 16.02 5.67 11.44
CA ALA A 77 16.07 5.45 12.88
C ALA A 77 16.22 6.75 13.70
N GLU A 78 16.79 7.79 13.11
CA GLU A 78 16.98 9.10 13.74
C GLU A 78 15.65 9.82 14.02
N ASN A 79 14.62 9.53 13.22
CA ASN A 79 13.30 10.14 13.31
C ASN A 79 12.24 9.22 13.94
N ASN A 80 12.66 8.30 14.81
CA ASN A 80 11.77 7.32 15.44
C ASN A 80 10.81 8.00 16.46
N LYS A 81 9.99 8.95 16.01
CA LYS A 81 8.86 9.46 16.79
C LYS A 81 7.90 8.31 17.01
N LYS A 82 7.70 7.90 18.25
CA LYS A 82 6.57 7.04 18.59
C LYS A 82 5.31 7.80 18.15
N SER A 83 4.46 7.15 17.36
CA SER A 83 3.11 7.68 17.10
C SER A 83 2.50 8.05 18.44
N LYS A 84 1.97 9.26 18.55
CA LYS A 84 1.29 9.76 19.77
C LYS A 84 -0.16 9.26 19.82
N SER A 85 -0.59 8.54 18.83
CA SER A 85 -1.96 8.10 18.61
C SER A 85 -2.03 6.58 18.59
N ASP A 86 -3.10 6.03 19.15
CA ASP A 86 -3.46 4.61 19.03
C ASP A 86 -4.08 4.29 17.64
N LEU A 87 -4.12 5.27 16.74
CA LEU A 87 -4.63 5.12 15.39
C LEU A 87 -3.54 4.60 14.46
N LEU A 88 -3.87 3.61 13.65
CA LEU A 88 -3.06 3.18 12.51
C LEU A 88 -3.42 4.03 11.28
N LYS A 89 -2.48 4.83 10.79
CA LYS A 89 -2.65 5.74 9.66
C LYS A 89 -1.93 5.23 8.42
N ILE A 90 -2.70 4.83 7.42
CA ILE A 90 -2.19 4.24 6.18
C ILE A 90 -2.45 5.18 5.01
N ALA A 91 -1.40 5.56 4.30
CA ALA A 91 -1.49 6.37 3.09
C ALA A 91 -1.19 5.54 1.83
N PHE A 92 -1.88 5.85 0.74
CA PHE A 92 -1.75 5.17 -0.54
C PHE A 92 -1.61 6.16 -1.68
N ASP A 93 -0.77 5.85 -2.66
CA ASP A 93 -0.88 6.49 -3.98
C ASP A 93 -2.12 5.97 -4.73
N GLY A 94 -2.51 6.68 -5.77
CA GLY A 94 -3.64 6.32 -6.63
C GLY A 94 -3.23 5.36 -7.74
N ASP A 95 -2.55 5.90 -8.77
CA ASP A 95 -2.18 5.16 -9.96
C ASP A 95 -1.12 4.09 -9.66
N ALA A 96 -1.24 2.93 -10.30
CA ALA A 96 -0.38 1.77 -10.11
C ALA A 96 -0.36 1.19 -8.65
N VAL A 97 -1.16 1.73 -7.72
CA VAL A 97 -1.36 1.20 -6.37
C VAL A 97 -2.81 0.83 -6.14
N ILE A 98 -3.71 1.80 -5.93
CA ILE A 98 -5.16 1.56 -5.78
C ILE A 98 -5.79 1.23 -7.13
N PHE A 99 -5.43 2.00 -8.16
CA PHE A 99 -5.89 1.87 -9.54
C PHE A 99 -4.80 1.26 -10.42
N SER A 100 -5.19 0.78 -11.61
CA SER A 100 -4.22 0.39 -12.64
C SER A 100 -3.39 1.59 -13.10
N ASP A 101 -2.33 1.31 -13.85
CA ASP A 101 -1.46 2.31 -14.46
C ASP A 101 -1.96 2.82 -15.82
N ASP A 102 -3.17 2.46 -16.25
CA ASP A 102 -3.71 2.81 -17.58
C ASP A 102 -3.70 4.33 -17.83
N SER A 103 -4.10 5.13 -16.85
CA SER A 103 -4.10 6.58 -16.96
C SER A 103 -2.68 7.14 -17.03
N GLU A 104 -1.74 6.55 -16.30
CA GLU A 104 -0.33 6.93 -16.34
C GLU A 104 0.32 6.59 -17.69
N LYS A 105 -0.05 5.47 -18.31
CA LYS A 105 0.35 5.11 -19.68
C LYS A 105 -0.10 6.17 -20.69
N ILE A 106 -1.36 6.62 -20.61
CA ILE A 106 -1.87 7.70 -21.48
C ILE A 106 -1.06 8.98 -21.28
N TYR A 107 -0.81 9.37 -20.04
CA TYR A 107 0.02 10.53 -19.73
C TYR A 107 1.42 10.41 -20.31
N HIS A 108 2.05 9.25 -20.19
CA HIS A 108 3.42 9.01 -20.64
C HIS A 108 3.53 8.97 -22.17
N GLU A 109 2.56 8.37 -22.87
CA GLU A 109 2.57 8.17 -24.32
C GLU A 109 2.06 9.40 -25.09
N GLN A 110 1.06 10.11 -24.55
CA GLN A 110 0.29 11.12 -25.26
C GLN A 110 0.32 12.50 -24.58
N GLY A 111 0.90 12.59 -23.37
CA GLY A 111 1.06 13.83 -22.63
C GLY A 111 -0.14 14.25 -21.79
N LEU A 112 0.01 15.42 -21.14
CA LEU A 112 -0.94 15.92 -20.14
C LEU A 112 -2.33 16.22 -20.72
N GLU A 113 -2.39 16.80 -21.93
CA GLU A 113 -3.66 17.18 -22.56
C GLU A 113 -4.52 15.95 -22.83
N ALA A 114 -3.94 14.89 -23.43
CA ALA A 114 -4.63 13.64 -23.67
C ALA A 114 -5.10 12.94 -22.38
N PHE A 115 -4.26 12.98 -21.33
CA PHE A 115 -4.65 12.51 -20.00
C PHE A 115 -5.88 13.27 -19.47
N ILE A 116 -5.87 14.61 -19.48
CA ILE A 116 -6.97 15.43 -18.99
C ILE A 116 -8.25 15.15 -19.79
N GLU A 117 -8.16 15.05 -21.11
CA GLU A 117 -9.29 14.76 -21.98
C GLU A 117 -9.87 13.37 -21.71
N ASN A 118 -9.00 12.35 -21.57
CA ASN A 118 -9.42 11.00 -21.23
C ASN A 118 -10.14 10.95 -19.87
N GLU A 119 -9.58 11.60 -18.85
CA GLU A 119 -10.17 11.61 -17.51
C GLU A 119 -11.47 12.42 -17.45
N ALA A 120 -11.60 13.52 -18.19
CA ALA A 120 -12.81 14.34 -18.24
C ALA A 120 -13.97 13.65 -18.96
N ASN A 121 -13.67 12.88 -20.01
CA ASN A 121 -14.66 12.22 -20.86
C ASN A 121 -14.95 10.76 -20.45
N ALA A 122 -14.20 10.22 -19.47
CA ALA A 122 -14.37 8.83 -19.06
C ALA A 122 -15.69 8.60 -18.32
N GLU A 123 -16.59 7.83 -18.91
CA GLU A 123 -17.84 7.38 -18.29
C GLU A 123 -17.63 6.18 -17.37
N THR A 124 -16.53 5.44 -17.57
CA THR A 124 -16.20 4.21 -16.84
C THR A 124 -15.32 4.48 -15.64
N ASN A 125 -15.41 3.62 -14.63
CA ASN A 125 -14.52 3.64 -13.49
C ASN A 125 -13.07 3.39 -13.88
N LEU A 126 -12.14 3.81 -13.02
CA LEU A 126 -10.75 3.38 -13.10
C LEU A 126 -10.67 1.86 -12.92
N LYS A 127 -9.73 1.21 -13.62
CA LYS A 127 -9.50 -0.21 -13.43
C LYS A 127 -8.78 -0.48 -12.11
N GLU A 128 -8.92 -1.70 -11.62
CA GLU A 128 -8.33 -2.14 -10.36
C GLU A 128 -6.81 -2.19 -10.42
N GLY A 129 -6.16 -1.65 -9.39
CA GLY A 129 -4.74 -1.81 -9.12
C GLY A 129 -4.50 -2.92 -8.08
N PRO A 130 -3.22 -3.21 -7.78
CA PRO A 130 -2.85 -4.33 -6.91
C PRO A 130 -3.41 -4.22 -5.48
N PHE A 131 -3.70 -3.03 -4.98
CA PHE A 131 -4.16 -2.81 -3.61
C PHE A 131 -5.69 -2.76 -3.45
N LYS A 132 -6.47 -2.84 -4.53
CA LYS A 132 -7.94 -2.78 -4.45
C LYS A 132 -8.52 -3.87 -3.54
N SER A 133 -8.07 -5.11 -3.67
CA SER A 133 -8.56 -6.22 -2.84
C SER A 133 -8.26 -6.02 -1.36
N PHE A 134 -7.06 -5.55 -1.03
CA PHE A 134 -6.68 -5.20 0.33
C PHE A 134 -7.56 -4.08 0.90
N LEU A 135 -7.83 -3.03 0.13
CA LEU A 135 -8.69 -1.93 0.57
C LEU A 135 -10.13 -2.38 0.84
N VAL A 136 -10.65 -3.30 0.04
CA VAL A 136 -11.99 -3.89 0.29
C VAL A 136 -12.02 -4.64 1.63
N GLU A 137 -10.99 -5.44 1.93
CA GLU A 137 -10.91 -6.14 3.21
C GLU A 137 -10.67 -5.18 4.40
N LEU A 138 -9.85 -4.14 4.20
CA LEU A 138 -9.64 -3.09 5.19
C LEU A 138 -10.94 -2.35 5.50
N ASN A 139 -11.71 -2.05 4.45
CA ASN A 139 -13.01 -1.38 4.60
C ASN A 139 -14.04 -2.21 5.40
N LYS A 140 -13.99 -3.55 5.31
CA LYS A 140 -14.83 -4.40 6.17
C LYS A 140 -14.52 -4.16 7.65
N ILE A 141 -13.23 -4.06 8.00
CA ILE A 141 -12.82 -3.75 9.37
C ILE A 141 -13.29 -2.34 9.76
N GLN A 142 -13.10 -1.34 8.88
CA GLN A 142 -13.54 0.03 9.16
C GLN A 142 -15.06 0.13 9.41
N ASN A 143 -15.86 -0.70 8.73
CA ASN A 143 -17.31 -0.71 8.86
C ASN A 143 -17.82 -1.36 10.17
N ASP A 144 -16.96 -2.07 10.90
CA ASP A 144 -17.29 -2.59 12.22
C ASP A 144 -17.26 -1.50 13.32
N PHE A 145 -16.82 -0.28 12.98
CA PHE A 145 -16.68 0.84 13.90
C PHE A 145 -17.46 2.07 13.42
N GLU A 146 -17.92 2.86 14.38
CA GLU A 146 -18.33 4.24 14.08
C GLU A 146 -17.14 5.05 13.53
N ILE A 147 -17.42 6.04 12.66
CA ILE A 147 -16.38 6.75 11.91
C ILE A 147 -15.29 7.34 12.83
N ASN A 148 -15.68 7.89 13.99
CA ASN A 148 -14.76 8.54 14.91
C ASN A 148 -14.09 7.58 15.90
N GLU A 149 -14.51 6.31 15.93
CA GLU A 149 -14.00 5.28 16.83
C GLU A 149 -13.12 4.24 16.12
N CYS A 150 -13.08 4.30 14.78
CA CYS A 150 -12.28 3.38 13.99
C CYS A 150 -10.78 3.57 14.28
N PRO A 151 -10.07 2.50 14.67
CA PRO A 151 -8.63 2.58 14.97
C PRO A 151 -7.76 2.71 13.72
N ILE A 152 -8.36 2.72 12.53
CA ILE A 152 -7.65 2.80 11.25
C ILE A 152 -8.13 4.05 10.50
N ARG A 153 -7.17 4.88 10.08
CA ARG A 153 -7.40 6.02 9.18
C ARG A 153 -6.67 5.81 7.88
N THR A 154 -7.33 6.11 6.78
CA THR A 154 -6.78 5.94 5.44
C THR A 154 -6.70 7.25 4.69
N ALA A 155 -5.62 7.44 3.92
CA ALA A 155 -5.46 8.59 3.04
C ALA A 155 -5.07 8.16 1.62
N LEU A 156 -5.72 8.77 0.63
CA LEU A 156 -5.24 8.78 -0.75
C LEU A 156 -4.37 10.02 -0.94
N VAL A 157 -3.14 9.84 -1.40
CA VAL A 157 -2.17 10.93 -1.64
C VAL A 157 -1.67 10.83 -3.08
N THR A 158 -2.34 11.51 -4.00
CA THR A 158 -2.10 11.34 -5.45
C THR A 158 -1.63 12.62 -6.13
N ALA A 159 -0.84 12.47 -7.18
CA ALA A 159 -0.44 13.58 -8.06
C ALA A 159 -1.58 14.10 -8.94
N ARG A 160 -2.70 13.39 -9.02
CA ARG A 160 -3.89 13.85 -9.75
C ARG A 160 -4.41 15.18 -9.20
N SER A 161 -5.15 15.91 -10.04
CA SER A 161 -5.88 17.13 -9.68
C SER A 161 -7.18 17.19 -10.47
N ALA A 162 -7.99 18.23 -10.25
CA ALA A 162 -9.18 18.46 -11.09
C ALA A 162 -8.77 18.57 -12.59
N PRO A 163 -9.59 18.00 -13.50
CA PRO A 163 -10.88 17.34 -13.32
C PRO A 163 -10.81 15.83 -13.00
N SER A 164 -9.60 15.22 -12.97
CA SER A 164 -9.43 13.76 -12.82
C SER A 164 -9.80 13.22 -11.43
N ASP A 165 -9.91 14.06 -10.42
CA ASP A 165 -10.36 13.75 -9.06
C ASP A 165 -11.78 13.16 -9.02
N LYS A 166 -12.68 13.63 -9.87
CA LYS A 166 -14.07 13.16 -9.94
C LYS A 166 -14.17 11.68 -10.25
N ARG A 167 -13.35 11.21 -11.22
CA ARG A 167 -13.33 9.80 -11.62
C ARG A 167 -12.82 8.91 -10.50
N VAL A 168 -11.80 9.37 -9.77
CA VAL A 168 -11.26 8.69 -8.58
C VAL A 168 -12.35 8.53 -7.52
N ILE A 169 -13.02 9.62 -7.14
CA ILE A 169 -14.06 9.62 -6.11
C ILE A 169 -15.23 8.71 -6.51
N LYS A 170 -15.66 8.77 -7.79
CA LYS A 170 -16.71 7.90 -8.31
C LYS A 170 -16.31 6.44 -8.22
N THR A 171 -15.09 6.10 -8.64
CA THR A 171 -14.58 4.72 -8.63
C THR A 171 -14.56 4.15 -7.20
N LEU A 172 -14.01 4.88 -6.24
CA LEU A 172 -13.96 4.43 -4.84
C LEU A 172 -15.36 4.23 -4.25
N ARG A 173 -16.29 5.13 -4.58
CA ARG A 173 -17.70 5.00 -4.18
C ARG A 173 -18.35 3.74 -4.75
N ASP A 174 -18.15 3.48 -6.04
CA ASP A 174 -18.75 2.32 -6.72
C ASP A 174 -18.12 0.99 -6.24
N TRP A 175 -16.88 1.03 -5.77
CA TRP A 175 -16.26 -0.12 -5.11
C TRP A 175 -16.70 -0.30 -3.66
N GLY A 176 -17.43 0.65 -3.08
CA GLY A 176 -17.79 0.65 -1.68
C GLY A 176 -16.57 0.76 -0.75
N VAL A 177 -15.50 1.40 -1.21
CA VAL A 177 -14.26 1.59 -0.45
C VAL A 177 -14.27 2.98 0.19
N ARG A 178 -14.15 3.01 1.51
CA ARG A 178 -13.98 4.24 2.28
C ARG A 178 -12.50 4.62 2.34
N ILE A 179 -12.21 5.85 1.94
CA ILE A 179 -10.95 6.55 2.21
C ILE A 179 -11.31 7.77 3.07
N ASP A 180 -10.65 7.93 4.22
CA ASP A 180 -10.99 9.00 5.17
C ASP A 180 -10.54 10.37 4.70
N GLU A 181 -9.37 10.47 4.05
CA GLU A 181 -8.82 11.70 3.47
C GLU A 181 -8.35 11.49 2.05
N SER A 182 -8.64 12.42 1.15
CA SER A 182 -8.20 12.37 -0.24
C SER A 182 -7.47 13.66 -0.63
N LEU A 183 -6.18 13.54 -0.90
CA LEU A 183 -5.27 14.65 -1.20
C LEU A 183 -4.89 14.61 -2.68
N PHE A 184 -5.46 15.53 -3.45
CA PHE A 184 -5.20 15.70 -4.89
C PHE A 184 -4.17 16.81 -5.08
N LEU A 185 -2.91 16.45 -5.30
CA LEU A 185 -1.77 17.34 -5.12
C LEU A 185 -1.34 18.09 -6.38
N GLY A 186 -1.83 17.69 -7.57
CA GLY A 186 -1.45 18.35 -8.81
C GLY A 186 0.06 18.36 -9.08
N GLY A 187 0.75 17.26 -8.71
CA GLY A 187 2.19 17.12 -8.89
C GLY A 187 3.07 17.70 -7.78
N MET A 188 2.51 18.27 -6.72
CA MET A 188 3.30 18.68 -5.53
C MET A 188 3.92 17.48 -4.83
N SER A 189 5.03 17.71 -4.10
CA SER A 189 5.69 16.67 -3.30
C SER A 189 4.77 16.13 -2.22
N LYS A 190 4.66 14.81 -2.11
CA LYS A 190 3.81 14.09 -1.16
C LYS A 190 4.33 14.17 0.29
N SER A 191 5.65 14.33 0.48
CA SER A 191 6.33 14.21 1.78
C SER A 191 5.69 15.06 2.89
N LYS A 192 5.46 16.35 2.64
CA LYS A 192 4.86 17.26 3.62
C LYS A 192 3.42 16.89 3.99
N PHE A 193 2.66 16.35 3.04
CA PHE A 193 1.28 15.93 3.27
C PHE A 193 1.23 14.63 4.06
N LEU A 194 2.15 13.70 3.81
CA LEU A 194 2.31 12.49 4.61
C LEU A 194 2.70 12.79 6.04
N ASP A 195 3.59 13.77 6.26
CA ASP A 195 3.98 14.26 7.59
C ASP A 195 2.80 14.93 8.31
N SER A 196 2.00 15.75 7.61
CA SER A 196 0.80 16.40 8.16
C SER A 196 -0.29 15.38 8.51
N PHE A 197 -0.48 14.35 7.71
CA PHE A 197 -1.38 13.23 8.00
C PHE A 197 -0.84 12.36 9.13
N ASP A 198 0.48 12.42 9.41
CA ASP A 198 1.21 11.59 10.37
C ASP A 198 1.10 10.11 10.00
N ALA A 199 1.40 9.76 8.74
CA ALA A 199 1.29 8.42 8.21
C ALA A 199 2.26 7.45 8.90
N ASP A 200 1.75 6.31 9.38
CA ASP A 200 2.58 5.22 9.89
C ASP A 200 3.23 4.45 8.74
N ILE A 201 2.49 4.26 7.65
CA ILE A 201 2.97 3.60 6.43
C ILE A 201 2.38 4.26 5.19
N PHE A 202 3.19 4.37 4.13
CA PHE A 202 2.81 4.90 2.83
C PHE A 202 3.16 3.92 1.71
N PHE A 203 2.23 3.64 0.80
CA PHE A 203 2.40 2.78 -0.37
C PHE A 203 2.41 3.58 -1.66
N ASP A 204 3.45 3.41 -2.47
CA ASP A 204 3.63 4.11 -3.76
C ASP A 204 4.43 3.24 -4.73
N ASP A 205 4.16 3.32 -6.02
CA ASP A 205 4.88 2.60 -7.07
C ASP A 205 6.19 3.27 -7.47
N GLN A 206 6.37 4.55 -7.14
CA GLN A 206 7.52 5.35 -7.57
C GLN A 206 8.56 5.49 -6.47
N LYS A 207 9.75 4.94 -6.70
CA LYS A 207 10.89 5.02 -5.76
C LYS A 207 11.22 6.44 -5.32
N LYS A 208 11.06 7.45 -6.20
CA LYS A 208 11.34 8.85 -5.83
C LYS A 208 10.41 9.37 -4.73
N HIS A 209 9.14 8.96 -4.74
CA HIS A 209 8.17 9.33 -3.70
C HIS A 209 8.47 8.61 -2.39
N ILE A 210 8.80 7.31 -2.50
CA ILE A 210 9.25 6.51 -1.37
C ILE A 210 10.48 7.15 -0.70
N MET A 211 11.53 7.46 -1.49
CA MET A 211 12.75 8.09 -0.95
C MET A 211 12.50 9.48 -0.36
N GLY A 212 11.53 10.22 -0.88
CA GLY A 212 11.12 11.50 -0.31
C GLY A 212 10.33 11.41 0.99
N ALA A 213 9.82 10.22 1.35
CA ALA A 213 8.99 9.99 2.54
C ALA A 213 9.72 9.27 3.68
N ILE A 214 10.85 8.59 3.42
CA ILE A 214 11.53 7.69 4.38
C ILE A 214 12.02 8.38 5.66
N ASP A 215 12.21 9.69 5.65
CA ASP A 215 12.67 10.41 6.84
C ASP A 215 11.61 10.39 7.95
N ASN A 216 10.33 10.40 7.59
CA ASN A 216 9.23 10.52 8.55
C ASN A 216 8.25 9.33 8.52
N THR A 217 8.19 8.57 7.42
CA THR A 217 7.17 7.54 7.21
C THR A 217 7.79 6.23 6.76
N THR A 218 7.40 5.10 7.38
CA THR A 218 7.73 3.79 6.82
C THR A 218 7.07 3.68 5.44
N SER A 219 7.82 3.27 4.43
CA SER A 219 7.32 3.27 3.06
C SER A 219 7.34 1.88 2.44
N GLY A 220 6.29 1.57 1.70
CA GLY A 220 6.12 0.33 0.95
C GLY A 220 6.18 0.61 -0.56
N HIS A 221 7.26 0.21 -1.21
CA HIS A 221 7.37 0.30 -2.67
C HIS A 221 6.55 -0.82 -3.32
N VAL A 222 5.61 -0.45 -4.16
CA VAL A 222 4.76 -1.35 -4.96
C VAL A 222 5.37 -1.48 -6.36
N PRO A 223 6.09 -2.57 -6.68
CA PRO A 223 6.78 -2.74 -7.96
C PRO A 223 5.81 -3.15 -9.07
N TYR A 224 4.85 -2.28 -9.40
CA TYR A 224 3.82 -2.48 -10.39
C TYR A 224 3.70 -1.26 -11.31
N GLY A 225 3.21 -1.48 -12.55
CA GLY A 225 2.99 -0.44 -13.53
C GLY A 225 4.23 0.02 -14.29
N ILE A 226 4.00 0.88 -15.28
CA ILE A 226 4.98 1.32 -16.29
C ILE A 226 6.28 1.91 -15.70
N LYS A 227 6.25 2.45 -14.49
CA LYS A 227 7.46 2.99 -13.84
C LYS A 227 8.38 1.92 -13.26
N ASN A 228 7.95 0.64 -13.30
CA ASN A 228 8.63 -0.51 -12.71
C ASN A 228 8.96 -1.61 -13.74
N GLU A 229 8.72 -1.35 -15.02
CA GLU A 229 9.12 -2.19 -16.16
C GLU A 229 10.62 -2.08 -16.50
#